data_fff048b83bf626d7c9ce9df1c9a775cf
#
_entry.id   fff048b83bf626d7c9ce9df1c9a775cf
#
_cell.length_a   1.000
_cell.length_b   1.000
_cell.length_c   1.000
_cell.angle_alpha   90.00
_cell.angle_beta   90.00
_cell.angle_gamma   90.00
#
_symmetry.space_group_name_H-M   'P 1'
#
loop_
_entity.id
_entity.type
_entity.pdbx_description
1 polymer ?
#
loop_
_entity_poly.entity_id
_entity_poly.type
_entity_poly.pdbx_seq_one_letter_code
_entity_poly.pdbx_strand_id
1 'polypeptide(L)'
;MRNFFKAISSGSLLVVSLVHADVGREEELDEAVRQFAAKVEAVWKECLRRPDVHTTHDSDMCLLTMVRTANEKVELKYQEKMADALQMIEHPDRFSSYEQVPVLLKASQSQWKEYVKLDCEGIYQMSVAGTARSGYSLLCQYKHAVHRLRALDEWF
;
A
#
# COMPACT_ATOMS: atom_id res chain seq x y z
N MET A 1 -9.32 57.05 24.05
CA MET A 1 -8.23 56.87 23.08
C MET A 1 -7.03 56.28 23.76
N ARG A 2 -6.70 55.04 23.52
CA ARG A 2 -5.34 54.45 23.59
C ARG A 2 -5.42 52.92 23.83
N ASN A 3 -4.97 52.18 22.81
CA ASN A 3 -4.31 50.90 22.86
C ASN A 3 -5.10 49.63 23.22
N PHE A 4 -5.76 49.09 22.20
CA PHE A 4 -5.99 47.62 22.09
C PHE A 4 -5.27 47.14 20.81
N PHE A 5 -4.01 46.82 20.91
CA PHE A 5 -3.27 46.01 19.95
C PHE A 5 -2.10 45.36 20.68
N LYS A 6 -2.23 44.07 21.02
CA LYS A 6 -1.13 43.09 21.11
C LYS A 6 -1.67 41.83 21.78
N ALA A 7 -1.99 40.84 20.99
CA ALA A 7 -1.85 39.39 21.29
C ALA A 7 -2.42 38.53 20.14
N ILE A 8 -1.78 38.58 18.99
CA ILE A 8 -1.96 37.52 17.98
C ILE A 8 -0.55 37.25 17.44
N SER A 9 0.20 36.36 18.07
CA SER A 9 1.42 35.82 17.48
C SER A 9 2.01 34.71 18.35
N SER A 10 1.35 33.58 18.49
CA SER A 10 2.00 32.36 19.01
C SER A 10 1.35 31.05 18.53
N GLY A 11 0.23 31.10 17.80
CA GLY A 11 -0.47 29.87 17.34
C GLY A 11 -0.04 29.32 15.98
N SER A 12 0.58 30.16 15.13
CA SER A 12 0.85 29.75 13.73
C SER A 12 2.10 28.89 13.54
N LEU A 13 3.07 28.93 14.43
CA LEU A 13 4.34 28.19 14.26
C LEU A 13 4.22 26.69 14.54
N LEU A 14 3.35 26.28 15.45
CA LEU A 14 3.16 24.85 15.79
C LEU A 14 2.41 24.07 14.71
N VAL A 15 1.40 24.67 14.08
CA VAL A 15 0.62 24.03 13.01
C VAL A 15 1.47 23.82 11.76
N VAL A 16 2.32 24.77 11.41
CA VAL A 16 3.22 24.66 10.25
C VAL A 16 4.27 23.57 10.45
N SER A 17 4.78 23.37 11.67
CA SER A 17 5.77 22.34 11.96
C SER A 17 5.19 20.93 11.88
N LEU A 18 3.94 20.71 12.29
CA LEU A 18 3.25 19.41 12.20
C LEU A 18 2.97 19.03 10.75
N VAL A 19 2.51 19.97 9.93
CA VAL A 19 2.24 19.71 8.51
C VAL A 19 3.52 19.37 7.75
N HIS A 20 4.65 20.01 8.04
CA HIS A 20 5.92 19.68 7.38
C HIS A 20 6.49 18.31 7.80
N ALA A 21 6.29 17.90 9.05
CA ALA A 21 6.72 16.59 9.51
C ALA A 21 5.90 15.45 8.87
N ASP A 22 4.61 15.66 8.64
CA ASP A 22 3.72 14.69 8.04
C ASP A 22 4.01 14.51 6.53
N VAL A 23 4.21 15.60 5.80
CA VAL A 23 4.60 15.56 4.38
C VAL A 23 5.94 14.86 4.19
N GLY A 24 6.94 15.08 5.05
CA GLY A 24 8.24 14.42 4.96
C GLY A 24 8.13 12.90 5.19
N ARG A 25 7.26 12.46 6.10
CA ARG A 25 7.01 11.04 6.35
C ARG A 25 6.30 10.36 5.17
N GLU A 26 5.29 10.99 4.58
CA GLU A 26 4.61 10.48 3.38
C GLU A 26 5.58 10.30 2.22
N GLU A 27 6.48 11.25 1.97
CA GLU A 27 7.50 11.15 0.92
C GLU A 27 8.47 9.98 1.16
N GLU A 28 8.89 9.75 2.39
CA GLU A 28 9.80 8.65 2.76
C GLU A 28 9.14 7.29 2.60
N LEU A 29 7.89 7.13 3.04
CA LEU A 29 7.11 5.89 2.91
C LEU A 29 6.83 5.57 1.43
N ASP A 30 6.46 6.59 0.65
CA ASP A 30 6.24 6.45 -0.79
C ASP A 30 7.52 6.04 -1.52
N GLU A 31 8.68 6.55 -1.09
CA GLU A 31 9.98 6.15 -1.62
C GLU A 31 10.31 4.69 -1.29
N ALA A 32 10.05 4.22 -0.08
CA ALA A 32 10.26 2.83 0.30
C ALA A 32 9.40 1.86 -0.53
N VAL A 33 8.15 2.20 -0.78
CA VAL A 33 7.25 1.42 -1.65
C VAL A 33 7.73 1.47 -3.11
N ARG A 34 8.16 2.62 -3.62
CA ARG A 34 8.73 2.74 -4.96
C ARG A 34 9.98 1.89 -5.14
N GLN A 35 10.89 1.91 -4.17
CA GLN A 35 12.12 1.09 -4.20
C GLN A 35 11.80 -0.41 -4.14
N PHE A 36 10.83 -0.81 -3.33
CA PHE A 36 10.34 -2.19 -3.30
C PHE A 36 9.79 -2.59 -4.68
N ALA A 37 8.87 -1.80 -5.25
CA ALA A 37 8.28 -2.06 -6.55
C ALA A 37 9.36 -2.16 -7.65
N ALA A 38 10.31 -1.23 -7.69
CA ALA A 38 11.41 -1.24 -8.65
C ALA A 38 12.26 -2.52 -8.55
N LYS A 39 12.56 -3.01 -7.34
CA LYS A 39 13.29 -4.27 -7.12
C LYS A 39 12.52 -5.47 -7.64
N VAL A 40 11.23 -5.56 -7.32
CA VAL A 40 10.36 -6.68 -7.74
C VAL A 40 10.19 -6.69 -9.25
N GLU A 41 10.00 -5.52 -9.87
CA GLU A 41 9.92 -5.38 -11.34
C GLU A 41 11.25 -5.69 -12.03
N ALA A 42 12.38 -5.38 -11.42
CA ALA A 42 13.69 -5.75 -11.96
C ALA A 42 13.85 -7.28 -12.00
N VAL A 43 13.44 -7.99 -10.94
CA VAL A 43 13.45 -9.46 -10.90
C VAL A 43 12.52 -10.05 -11.97
N TRP A 44 11.33 -9.48 -12.14
CA TRP A 44 10.41 -9.88 -13.21
C TRP A 44 11.02 -9.69 -14.60
N LYS A 45 11.61 -8.53 -14.88
CA LYS A 45 12.28 -8.24 -16.16
C LYS A 45 13.44 -9.20 -16.43
N GLU A 46 14.18 -9.59 -15.39
CA GLU A 46 15.26 -10.58 -15.52
C GLU A 46 14.70 -11.98 -15.79
N CYS A 47 13.61 -12.37 -15.13
CA CYS A 47 12.90 -13.62 -15.41
C CYS A 47 12.52 -13.72 -16.89
N LEU A 48 11.98 -12.64 -17.48
CA LEU A 48 11.58 -12.60 -18.89
C LEU A 48 12.74 -12.74 -19.88
N ARG A 49 14.01 -12.49 -19.47
CA ARG A 49 15.20 -12.64 -20.33
C ARG A 49 15.79 -14.03 -20.30
N ARG A 50 15.29 -14.90 -19.45
CA ARG A 50 15.81 -16.26 -19.33
C ARG A 50 15.59 -17.04 -20.63
N PRO A 51 16.55 -17.90 -21.02
CA PRO A 51 16.49 -18.64 -22.28
C PRO A 51 15.39 -19.71 -22.31
N ASP A 52 14.76 -20.02 -21.18
CA ASP A 52 13.65 -20.97 -21.07
C ASP A 52 12.26 -20.28 -21.08
N VAL A 53 12.20 -18.96 -21.19
CA VAL A 53 10.95 -18.18 -21.25
C VAL A 53 10.63 -17.86 -22.71
N HIS A 54 9.75 -18.68 -23.33
CA HIS A 54 9.43 -18.57 -24.74
C HIS A 54 7.95 -18.39 -25.04
N THR A 55 7.08 -18.72 -24.09
CA THR A 55 5.63 -18.70 -24.27
C THR A 55 4.95 -17.65 -23.39
N THR A 56 3.71 -17.32 -23.71
CA THR A 56 2.87 -16.47 -22.83
C THR A 56 2.73 -17.10 -21.44
N HIS A 57 2.62 -18.43 -21.36
CA HIS A 57 2.55 -19.14 -20.09
C HIS A 57 3.82 -18.93 -19.25
N ASP A 58 5.01 -19.04 -19.85
CA ASP A 58 6.28 -18.81 -19.14
C ASP A 58 6.37 -17.38 -18.62
N SER A 59 5.95 -16.41 -19.44
CA SER A 59 5.87 -15.00 -19.06
C SER A 59 4.90 -14.77 -17.90
N ASP A 60 3.75 -15.44 -17.90
CA ASP A 60 2.76 -15.40 -16.83
C ASP A 60 3.32 -15.99 -15.52
N MET A 61 4.16 -17.03 -15.58
CA MET A 61 4.85 -17.57 -14.41
C MET A 61 5.83 -16.56 -13.79
N CYS A 62 6.55 -15.78 -14.62
CA CYS A 62 7.36 -14.67 -14.13
C CYS A 62 6.51 -13.59 -13.44
N LEU A 63 5.37 -13.21 -14.03
CA LEU A 63 4.40 -12.27 -13.44
C LEU A 63 3.82 -12.80 -12.13
N LEU A 64 3.44 -14.07 -12.08
CA LEU A 64 2.90 -14.71 -10.87
C LEU A 64 3.89 -14.64 -9.71
N THR A 65 5.19 -14.80 -9.97
CA THR A 65 6.23 -14.64 -8.95
C THR A 65 6.26 -13.20 -8.44
N MET A 66 6.18 -12.20 -9.33
CA MET A 66 6.10 -10.78 -8.97
C MET A 66 4.87 -10.50 -8.08
N VAL A 67 3.68 -11.02 -8.45
CA VAL A 67 2.43 -10.88 -7.69
C VAL A 67 2.56 -11.50 -6.29
N ARG A 68 3.11 -12.72 -6.20
CA ARG A 68 3.33 -13.40 -4.92
C ARG A 68 4.23 -12.59 -3.99
N THR A 69 5.38 -12.12 -4.48
CA THR A 69 6.30 -11.30 -3.71
C THR A 69 5.64 -10.01 -3.20
N ALA A 70 4.83 -9.37 -4.03
CA ALA A 70 4.10 -8.16 -3.63
C ALA A 70 3.03 -8.46 -2.57
N ASN A 71 2.25 -9.54 -2.72
CA ASN A 71 1.24 -9.94 -1.75
C ASN A 71 1.84 -10.39 -0.41
N GLU A 72 2.98 -11.08 -0.42
CA GLU A 72 3.72 -11.43 0.79
C GLU A 72 4.15 -10.17 1.55
N LYS A 73 4.65 -9.15 0.84
CA LYS A 73 5.00 -7.87 1.44
C LYS A 73 3.78 -7.14 2.04
N VAL A 74 2.63 -7.17 1.35
CA VAL A 74 1.35 -6.63 1.87
C VAL A 74 0.95 -7.34 3.15
N GLU A 75 1.03 -8.67 3.19
CA GLU A 75 0.66 -9.44 4.37
C GLU A 75 1.58 -9.13 5.56
N LEU A 76 2.90 -9.06 5.34
CA LEU A 76 3.85 -8.66 6.37
C LEU A 76 3.55 -7.27 6.91
N LYS A 77 3.27 -6.29 6.05
CA LYS A 77 2.91 -4.93 6.46
C LYS A 77 1.58 -4.89 7.23
N TYR A 78 0.60 -5.66 6.78
CA TYR A 78 -0.67 -5.80 7.50
C TYR A 78 -0.48 -6.36 8.91
N GLN A 79 0.36 -7.39 9.08
CA GLN A 79 0.66 -7.97 10.39
C GLN A 79 1.40 -6.98 11.30
N GLU A 80 2.35 -6.20 10.76
CA GLU A 80 3.02 -5.11 11.46
C GLU A 80 1.99 -4.11 12.00
N LYS A 81 1.11 -3.57 11.13
CA LYS A 81 0.07 -2.62 11.52
C LYS A 81 -0.96 -3.20 12.49
N MET A 82 -1.26 -4.49 12.38
CA MET A 82 -2.11 -5.17 13.36
C MET A 82 -1.47 -5.25 14.74
N ALA A 83 -0.17 -5.54 14.81
CA ALA A 83 0.57 -5.55 16.07
C ALA A 83 0.61 -4.16 16.71
N ASP A 84 0.88 -3.12 15.91
CA ASP A 84 0.86 -1.73 16.37
C ASP A 84 -0.51 -1.33 16.92
N ALA A 85 -1.60 -1.70 16.22
CA ALA A 85 -2.96 -1.43 16.65
C ALA A 85 -3.30 -2.10 18.00
N LEU A 86 -2.84 -3.31 18.23
CA LEU A 86 -3.02 -4.02 19.50
C LEU A 86 -2.22 -3.37 20.63
N GLN A 87 -1.00 -2.93 20.35
CA GLN A 87 -0.17 -2.21 21.31
C GLN A 87 -0.78 -0.87 21.72
N MET A 88 -1.43 -0.15 20.80
CA MET A 88 -2.15 1.08 21.11
C MET A 88 -3.32 0.87 22.09
N ILE A 89 -3.98 -0.29 22.03
CA ILE A 89 -5.05 -0.64 23.00
C ILE A 89 -4.47 -0.89 24.40
N GLU A 90 -3.30 -1.51 24.49
CA GLU A 90 -2.62 -1.78 25.77
C GLU A 90 -2.09 -0.48 26.44
N HIS A 91 -1.74 0.51 25.61
CA HIS A 91 -1.16 1.78 26.04
C HIS A 91 -1.93 2.97 25.44
N PRO A 92 -3.22 3.16 25.81
CA PRO A 92 -4.04 4.20 25.21
C PRO A 92 -3.54 5.59 25.64
N ASP A 93 -3.55 6.53 24.72
CA ASP A 93 -3.37 7.92 25.09
C ASP A 93 -4.64 8.52 25.72
N ARG A 94 -4.52 9.74 26.24
CA ARG A 94 -5.61 10.38 27.00
C ARG A 94 -6.82 10.76 26.14
N PHE A 95 -6.68 10.83 24.83
CA PHE A 95 -7.65 11.46 23.93
C PHE A 95 -8.20 10.52 22.87
N SER A 96 -7.66 9.30 22.76
CA SER A 96 -7.96 8.39 21.67
C SER A 96 -8.53 7.07 22.18
N SER A 97 -9.46 6.50 21.41
CA SER A 97 -10.01 5.17 21.63
C SER A 97 -9.60 4.28 20.47
N TYR A 98 -8.75 3.30 20.75
CA TYR A 98 -8.15 2.43 19.73
C TYR A 98 -8.82 1.07 19.59
N GLU A 99 -9.84 0.73 20.40
CA GLU A 99 -10.44 -0.61 20.46
C GLU A 99 -11.01 -1.08 19.11
N GLN A 100 -11.50 -0.13 18.29
CA GLN A 100 -12.06 -0.45 16.97
C GLN A 100 -11.01 -0.56 15.86
N VAL A 101 -9.78 -0.09 16.08
CA VAL A 101 -8.74 -0.02 15.04
C VAL A 101 -8.38 -1.40 14.49
N PRO A 102 -8.10 -2.45 15.29
CA PRO A 102 -7.83 -3.79 14.76
C PRO A 102 -9.01 -4.38 14.00
N VAL A 103 -10.25 -4.11 14.46
CA VAL A 103 -11.48 -4.59 13.81
C VAL A 103 -11.62 -3.98 12.42
N LEU A 104 -11.43 -2.67 12.32
CA LEU A 104 -11.52 -1.92 11.06
C LEU A 104 -10.37 -2.27 10.12
N LEU A 105 -9.15 -2.42 10.62
CA LEU A 105 -7.99 -2.84 9.84
C LEU A 105 -8.19 -4.24 9.23
N LYS A 106 -8.71 -5.19 10.03
CA LYS A 106 -9.05 -6.53 9.55
C LYS A 106 -10.14 -6.50 8.49
N ALA A 107 -11.20 -5.74 8.71
CA ALA A 107 -12.30 -5.58 7.76
C ALA A 107 -11.80 -4.95 6.44
N SER A 108 -11.00 -3.87 6.53
CA SER A 108 -10.36 -3.22 5.39
C SER A 108 -9.49 -4.19 4.57
N GLN A 109 -8.69 -5.04 5.23
CA GLN A 109 -7.87 -6.03 4.54
C GLN A 109 -8.71 -7.09 3.83
N SER A 110 -9.80 -7.55 4.45
CA SER A 110 -10.72 -8.52 3.84
C SER A 110 -11.44 -7.94 2.62
N GLN A 111 -11.98 -6.72 2.73
CA GLN A 111 -12.68 -6.04 1.64
C GLN A 111 -11.73 -5.73 0.48
N TRP A 112 -10.48 -5.34 0.77
CA TRP A 112 -9.47 -5.14 -0.27
C TRP A 112 -9.20 -6.43 -1.05
N LYS A 113 -9.06 -7.59 -0.40
CA LYS A 113 -8.85 -8.89 -1.07
C LYS A 113 -10.01 -9.23 -2.02
N GLU A 114 -11.24 -9.03 -1.58
CA GLU A 114 -12.43 -9.26 -2.43
C GLU A 114 -12.51 -8.25 -3.58
N TYR A 115 -12.23 -6.99 -3.34
CA TYR A 115 -12.20 -5.97 -4.38
C TYR A 115 -11.17 -6.31 -5.48
N VAL A 116 -9.93 -6.65 -5.09
CA VAL A 116 -8.86 -7.03 -6.05
C VAL A 116 -9.28 -8.22 -6.90
N LYS A 117 -9.88 -9.23 -6.26
CA LYS A 117 -10.37 -10.43 -6.97
C LYS A 117 -11.38 -10.07 -8.06
N LEU A 118 -12.38 -9.24 -7.73
CA LEU A 118 -13.44 -8.86 -8.66
C LEU A 118 -12.92 -7.94 -9.77
N ASP A 119 -12.10 -6.95 -9.41
CA ASP A 119 -11.55 -5.99 -10.37
C ASP A 119 -10.64 -6.68 -11.40
N CYS A 120 -9.73 -7.54 -10.93
CA CYS A 120 -8.80 -8.23 -11.82
C CYS A 120 -9.47 -9.39 -12.59
N GLU A 121 -10.56 -9.97 -12.10
CA GLU A 121 -11.42 -10.85 -12.89
C GLU A 121 -12.11 -10.06 -14.01
N GLY A 122 -12.61 -8.85 -13.73
CA GLY A 122 -13.16 -7.96 -14.77
C GLY A 122 -12.15 -7.69 -15.89
N ILE A 123 -10.88 -7.39 -15.55
CA ILE A 123 -9.79 -7.21 -16.52
C ILE A 123 -9.56 -8.48 -17.34
N TYR A 124 -9.56 -9.66 -16.68
CA TYR A 124 -9.44 -10.95 -17.36
C TYR A 124 -10.56 -11.18 -18.39
N GLN A 125 -11.81 -10.90 -18.01
CA GLN A 125 -12.97 -11.08 -18.87
C GLN A 125 -13.03 -10.08 -20.04
N MET A 126 -12.57 -8.84 -19.84
CA MET A 126 -12.46 -7.85 -20.94
C MET A 126 -11.48 -8.29 -22.02
N SER A 127 -10.54 -9.16 -21.73
CA SER A 127 -9.46 -9.60 -22.62
C SER A 127 -9.69 -11.01 -23.21
N VAL A 128 -10.95 -11.48 -23.27
CA VAL A 128 -11.34 -12.87 -23.64
C VAL A 128 -10.77 -13.34 -24.99
N ALA A 129 -10.61 -12.45 -25.96
CA ALA A 129 -10.12 -12.80 -27.29
C ALA A 129 -8.58 -12.92 -27.39
N GLY A 130 -7.84 -12.60 -26.32
CA GLY A 130 -6.38 -12.54 -26.33
C GLY A 130 -5.68 -13.61 -25.49
N THR A 131 -4.53 -14.08 -25.93
CA THR A 131 -3.67 -15.00 -25.15
C THR A 131 -3.03 -14.34 -23.93
N ALA A 132 -3.00 -13.00 -23.88
CA ALA A 132 -2.37 -12.21 -22.81
C ALA A 132 -3.31 -11.90 -21.62
N ARG A 133 -4.56 -12.42 -21.60
CA ARG A 133 -5.56 -12.09 -20.56
C ARG A 133 -5.10 -12.42 -19.15
N SER A 134 -4.39 -13.53 -18.97
CA SER A 134 -3.82 -13.93 -17.66
C SER A 134 -2.79 -12.91 -17.20
N GLY A 135 -1.90 -12.48 -18.09
CA GLY A 135 -0.88 -11.47 -17.81
C GLY A 135 -1.49 -10.12 -17.39
N TYR A 136 -2.58 -9.67 -18.05
CA TYR A 136 -3.27 -8.44 -17.65
C TYR A 136 -3.91 -8.55 -16.26
N SER A 137 -4.52 -9.70 -15.94
CA SER A 137 -5.08 -9.95 -14.62
C SER A 137 -4.00 -10.00 -13.54
N LEU A 138 -2.88 -10.67 -13.79
CA LEU A 138 -1.72 -10.70 -12.88
C LEU A 138 -1.13 -9.31 -12.65
N LEU A 139 -0.98 -8.53 -13.72
CA LEU A 139 -0.48 -7.15 -13.60
C LEU A 139 -1.44 -6.26 -12.81
N CYS A 140 -2.76 -6.44 -12.96
CA CYS A 140 -3.77 -5.79 -12.14
C CYS A 140 -3.56 -6.12 -10.66
N GLN A 141 -3.44 -7.40 -10.30
CA GLN A 141 -3.20 -7.84 -8.91
C GLN A 141 -1.92 -7.23 -8.32
N TYR A 142 -0.83 -7.18 -9.10
CA TYR A 142 0.41 -6.54 -8.69
C TYR A 142 0.22 -5.06 -8.37
N LYS A 143 -0.43 -4.31 -9.26
CA LYS A 143 -0.71 -2.88 -9.05
C LYS A 143 -1.51 -2.65 -7.77
N HIS A 144 -2.55 -3.45 -7.54
CA HIS A 144 -3.33 -3.38 -6.29
C HIS A 144 -2.50 -3.68 -5.05
N ALA A 145 -1.57 -4.64 -5.11
CA ALA A 145 -0.68 -4.93 -3.99
C ALA A 145 0.25 -3.74 -3.67
N VAL A 146 0.83 -3.08 -4.68
CA VAL A 146 1.67 -1.88 -4.50
C VAL A 146 0.85 -0.72 -3.90
N HIS A 147 -0.39 -0.50 -4.40
CA HIS A 147 -1.29 0.50 -3.81
C HIS A 147 -1.68 0.18 -2.37
N ARG A 148 -1.90 -1.11 -2.05
CA ARG A 148 -2.22 -1.52 -0.68
C ARG A 148 -1.07 -1.28 0.30
N LEU A 149 0.17 -1.46 -0.13
CA LEU A 149 1.34 -1.14 0.71
C LEU A 149 1.31 0.33 1.15
N ARG A 150 1.06 1.27 0.22
CA ARG A 150 0.91 2.69 0.55
C ARG A 150 -0.24 2.92 1.52
N ALA A 151 -1.44 2.41 1.20
CA ALA A 151 -2.61 2.58 2.05
C ALA A 151 -2.45 1.99 3.46
N LEU A 152 -1.62 0.96 3.63
CA LEU A 152 -1.30 0.42 4.96
C LEU A 152 -0.31 1.33 5.73
N ASP A 153 0.58 2.02 5.04
CA ASP A 153 1.50 2.98 5.68
C ASP A 153 0.78 4.23 6.21
N GLU A 154 -0.38 4.57 5.65
CA GLU A 154 -1.22 5.69 6.11
C GLU A 154 -1.97 5.37 7.42
N TRP A 155 -1.95 4.13 7.88
CA TRP A 155 -2.60 3.68 9.12
C TRP A 155 -1.73 3.99 10.35
N PHE A 156 -1.42 5.11 10.73
CA PHE A 156 -0.59 5.50 11.88
C PHE A 156 0.92 5.23 11.74
#